data_134a74350868c9cce3982abb5576f2f2
#
_entry.id   134a74350868c9cce3982abb5576f2f2
#
_cell.length_a   1.000
_cell.length_b   1.000
_cell.length_c   1.000
_cell.angle_alpha   90.00
_cell.angle_beta   90.00
_cell.angle_gamma   90.00
#
_symmetry.space_group_name_H-M   'P 1'
#
loop_
_entity.id
_entity.type
_entity.pdbx_description
1 polymer ?
#
loop_
_entity_poly.entity_id
_entity_poly.type
_entity_poly.pdbx_seq_one_letter_code
_entity_poly.pdbx_strand_id
1 'polypeptide(L)'
;MATPSRRLVVIGAGPAGLTAAFEAQRSGFDVIVLDRKDPVYVGGISRTVRHQGNRFDIGGHRFFSKSGEIMRWWKGRLPDDFIQVRRMSRIYYHGKFFDYPLKPWNALHNLGLLTSTACVLSYVWAQLLPRKPERSFEDWVSNRFGRRLFNIFFKTYTEKVWGLPCS
;
A
#
# COMPACT_ATOMS: atom_id res chain seq x y z
N MET A 1 -25.72 19.86 38.41
CA MET A 1 -26.30 19.86 37.06
C MET A 1 -25.29 19.21 36.15
N ALA A 2 -25.61 18.06 35.51
CA ALA A 2 -24.70 17.43 34.55
C ALA A 2 -24.60 18.31 33.29
N THR A 3 -23.40 18.68 32.91
CA THR A 3 -23.13 19.39 31.65
C THR A 3 -23.70 18.56 30.50
N PRO A 4 -24.50 19.13 29.60
CA PRO A 4 -25.03 18.36 28.49
C PRO A 4 -23.85 17.75 27.67
N SER A 5 -23.84 16.44 27.56
CA SER A 5 -22.81 15.75 26.76
C SER A 5 -22.94 16.20 25.30
N ARG A 6 -21.83 16.71 24.73
CA ARG A 6 -21.81 17.09 23.34
C ARG A 6 -21.90 15.82 22.50
N ARG A 7 -22.89 15.73 21.63
CA ARG A 7 -23.06 14.60 20.72
C ARG A 7 -22.23 14.79 19.46
N LEU A 8 -21.52 13.74 19.04
CA LEU A 8 -20.75 13.69 17.80
C LEU A 8 -21.23 12.52 16.94
N VAL A 9 -21.48 12.77 15.67
CA VAL A 9 -21.81 11.74 14.69
C VAL A 9 -20.62 11.52 13.77
N VAL A 10 -20.16 10.28 13.69
CA VAL A 10 -19.07 9.86 12.78
C VAL A 10 -19.68 9.04 11.66
N ILE A 11 -19.39 9.42 10.41
CA ILE A 11 -19.89 8.73 9.23
C ILE A 11 -18.76 7.84 8.67
N GLY A 12 -18.99 6.54 8.70
CA GLY A 12 -18.06 5.51 8.26
C GLY A 12 -17.38 4.78 9.42
N ALA A 13 -17.55 3.45 9.48
CA ALA A 13 -16.95 2.56 10.47
C ALA A 13 -15.66 1.87 9.96
N GLY A 14 -14.88 2.55 9.13
CA GLY A 14 -13.52 2.16 8.76
C GLY A 14 -12.51 2.59 9.83
N PRO A 15 -11.19 2.27 9.66
CA PRO A 15 -10.16 2.59 10.66
C PRO A 15 -10.13 4.06 11.07
N ALA A 16 -10.27 4.98 10.12
CA ALA A 16 -10.28 6.42 10.40
C ALA A 16 -11.48 6.85 11.26
N GLY A 17 -12.69 6.43 10.87
CA GLY A 17 -13.90 6.77 11.62
C GLY A 17 -13.92 6.16 13.01
N LEU A 18 -13.53 4.90 13.15
CA LEU A 18 -13.45 4.23 14.46
C LEU A 18 -12.41 4.87 15.37
N THR A 19 -11.25 5.29 14.83
CA THR A 19 -10.22 6.00 15.60
C THR A 19 -10.74 7.36 16.07
N ALA A 20 -11.39 8.13 15.18
CA ALA A 20 -11.99 9.41 15.52
C ALA A 20 -13.10 9.26 16.59
N ALA A 21 -13.97 8.26 16.44
CA ALA A 21 -15.00 7.95 17.42
C ALA A 21 -14.41 7.60 18.79
N PHE A 22 -13.38 6.77 18.82
CA PHE A 22 -12.68 6.37 20.03
C PHE A 22 -12.07 7.57 20.76
N GLU A 23 -11.34 8.44 20.07
CA GLU A 23 -10.70 9.60 20.68
C GLU A 23 -11.73 10.66 21.10
N ALA A 24 -12.82 10.83 20.35
CA ALA A 24 -13.91 11.71 20.76
C ALA A 24 -14.62 11.21 22.03
N GLN A 25 -14.88 9.91 22.13
CA GLN A 25 -15.47 9.31 23.35
C GLN A 25 -14.57 9.52 24.58
N ARG A 26 -13.25 9.35 24.41
CA ARG A 26 -12.27 9.65 25.48
C ARG A 26 -12.24 11.13 25.88
N SER A 27 -12.63 12.00 24.95
CA SER A 27 -12.76 13.46 25.18
C SER A 27 -14.11 13.86 25.76
N GLY A 28 -14.96 12.90 26.15
CA GLY A 28 -16.24 13.14 26.82
C GLY A 28 -17.41 13.42 25.89
N PHE A 29 -17.28 13.11 24.58
CA PHE A 29 -18.41 13.19 23.65
C PHE A 29 -19.30 11.94 23.71
N ASP A 30 -20.60 12.13 23.54
CA ASP A 30 -21.56 11.07 23.21
C ASP A 30 -21.45 10.77 21.73
N VAL A 31 -20.90 9.60 21.35
CA VAL A 31 -20.52 9.32 19.96
C VAL A 31 -21.44 8.30 19.32
N ILE A 32 -21.95 8.66 18.14
CA ILE A 32 -22.71 7.76 17.27
C ILE A 32 -21.90 7.53 15.99
N VAL A 33 -21.64 6.25 15.65
CA VAL A 33 -21.00 5.87 14.40
C VAL A 33 -22.05 5.32 13.44
N LEU A 34 -22.15 5.92 12.26
CA LEU A 34 -23.04 5.49 11.19
C LEU A 34 -22.22 4.88 10.05
N ASP A 35 -22.62 3.70 9.57
CA ASP A 35 -22.09 3.10 8.35
C ASP A 35 -23.26 2.64 7.46
N ARG A 36 -23.06 2.63 6.15
CA ARG A 36 -24.09 2.19 5.20
C ARG A 36 -24.28 0.70 5.14
N LYS A 37 -23.39 -0.07 5.75
CA LYS A 37 -23.42 -1.55 5.75
C LYS A 37 -23.77 -2.07 7.12
N ASP A 38 -24.25 -3.32 7.14
CA ASP A 38 -24.51 -4.10 8.33
C ASP A 38 -23.29 -4.08 9.28
N PRO A 39 -23.50 -4.07 10.62
CA PRO A 39 -22.43 -4.14 11.63
C PRO A 39 -21.39 -5.23 11.42
N VAL A 40 -21.75 -6.32 10.77
CA VAL A 40 -20.83 -7.41 10.37
C VAL A 40 -19.70 -6.91 9.45
N TYR A 41 -19.89 -5.77 8.81
CA TYR A 41 -18.92 -5.16 7.89
C TYR A 41 -18.09 -4.02 8.49
N VAL A 42 -18.15 -3.83 9.82
CA VAL A 42 -17.30 -2.86 10.52
C VAL A 42 -15.81 -3.13 10.25
N GLY A 43 -15.01 -2.07 10.11
CA GLY A 43 -13.59 -2.14 9.75
C GLY A 43 -13.27 -1.66 8.33
N GLY A 44 -14.28 -1.41 7.50
CA GLY A 44 -14.09 -0.88 6.15
C GLY A 44 -13.22 -1.79 5.29
N ILE A 45 -12.17 -1.23 4.68
CA ILE A 45 -11.22 -2.01 3.87
C ILE A 45 -10.30 -2.91 4.69
N SER A 46 -10.18 -2.68 6.00
CA SER A 46 -9.33 -3.49 6.90
C SER A 46 -10.07 -4.64 7.56
N ARG A 47 -11.33 -4.86 7.17
CA ARG A 47 -12.11 -5.95 7.75
C ARG A 47 -11.61 -7.32 7.31
N THR A 48 -11.75 -8.27 8.20
CA THR A 48 -11.54 -9.70 7.92
C THR A 48 -12.84 -10.37 7.55
N VAL A 49 -12.90 -11.06 6.43
CA VAL A 49 -14.04 -11.88 6.00
C VAL A 49 -13.86 -13.30 6.48
N ARG A 50 -14.94 -13.93 6.92
CA ARG A 50 -14.97 -15.36 7.27
C ARG A 50 -15.65 -16.15 6.16
N HIS A 51 -14.98 -17.21 5.71
CA HIS A 51 -15.55 -18.15 4.73
C HIS A 51 -15.09 -19.58 5.04
N GLN A 52 -16.02 -20.49 5.19
CA GLN A 52 -15.75 -21.92 5.49
C GLN A 52 -14.78 -22.13 6.67
N GLY A 53 -14.96 -21.40 7.77
CA GLY A 53 -14.10 -21.48 8.95
C GLY A 53 -12.77 -20.73 8.86
N ASN A 54 -12.37 -20.28 7.68
CA ASN A 54 -11.14 -19.51 7.46
C ASN A 54 -11.39 -18.00 7.56
N ARG A 55 -10.34 -17.25 7.89
CA ARG A 55 -10.34 -15.78 7.95
C ARG A 55 -9.49 -15.23 6.84
N PHE A 56 -10.03 -14.28 6.09
CA PHE A 56 -9.37 -13.62 4.96
C PHE A 56 -9.50 -12.12 5.08
N ASP A 57 -8.40 -11.42 4.99
CA ASP A 57 -8.42 -9.97 4.86
C ASP A 57 -8.77 -9.59 3.41
N ILE A 58 -9.48 -8.47 3.25
CA ILE A 58 -9.81 -7.94 1.92
C ILE A 58 -8.58 -7.20 1.37
N GLY A 59 -7.63 -7.96 0.83
CA GLY A 59 -6.35 -7.46 0.35
C GLY A 59 -5.23 -7.54 1.39
N GLY A 60 -4.03 -7.15 1.00
CA GLY A 60 -2.84 -7.20 1.86
C GLY A 60 -2.79 -6.02 2.81
N HIS A 61 -3.48 -6.08 3.93
CA HIS A 61 -3.48 -5.02 4.93
C HIS A 61 -2.30 -5.15 5.88
N ARG A 62 -1.36 -4.21 5.77
CA ARG A 62 -0.30 -4.03 6.74
C ARG A 62 -0.41 -2.65 7.33
N PHE A 63 -0.45 -2.61 8.64
CA PHE A 63 -0.28 -1.33 9.29
C PHE A 63 1.18 -0.86 9.12
N PHE A 64 1.33 0.36 8.63
CA PHE A 64 2.61 1.04 8.51
C PHE A 64 2.42 2.53 8.73
N SER A 65 3.23 3.11 9.60
CA SER A 65 3.30 4.55 9.77
C SER A 65 4.74 4.99 9.99
N LYS A 66 5.11 6.14 9.43
CA LYS A 66 6.37 6.83 9.74
C LYS A 66 6.28 7.62 11.05
N SER A 67 5.07 7.90 11.54
CA SER A 67 4.85 8.60 12.80
C SER A 67 5.04 7.66 13.98
N GLY A 68 6.01 7.99 14.83
CA GLY A 68 6.24 7.28 16.09
C GLY A 68 5.06 7.39 17.07
N GLU A 69 4.30 8.48 17.02
CA GLU A 69 3.09 8.68 17.81
C GLU A 69 1.99 7.69 17.43
N ILE A 70 1.69 7.59 16.13
CA ILE A 70 0.70 6.62 15.60
C ILE A 70 1.13 5.19 15.91
N MET A 71 2.42 4.87 15.80
CA MET A 71 2.94 3.54 16.16
C MET A 71 2.73 3.23 17.64
N ARG A 72 3.00 4.19 18.54
CA ARG A 72 2.77 4.01 19.98
C ARG A 72 1.29 3.86 20.29
N TRP A 73 0.44 4.67 19.63
CA TRP A 73 -1.01 4.61 19.81
C TRP A 73 -1.55 3.20 19.49
N TRP A 74 -1.17 2.62 18.35
CA TRP A 74 -1.58 1.27 17.95
C TRP A 74 -1.04 0.19 18.89
N LYS A 75 0.24 0.20 19.21
CA LYS A 75 0.86 -0.77 20.13
C LYS A 75 0.24 -0.72 21.54
N GLY A 76 -0.14 0.45 21.99
CA GLY A 76 -0.83 0.60 23.28
C GLY A 76 -2.27 0.09 23.31
N ARG A 77 -2.90 -0.10 22.14
CA ARG A 77 -4.27 -0.62 22.01
C ARG A 77 -4.32 -2.11 21.78
N LEU A 78 -3.33 -2.67 21.13
CA LEU A 78 -3.25 -4.06 20.71
C LEU A 78 -1.90 -4.65 21.14
N PRO A 79 -1.60 -4.70 22.44
CA PRO A 79 -0.27 -5.10 22.91
C PRO A 79 0.07 -6.54 22.52
N ASP A 80 -0.91 -7.45 22.59
CA ASP A 80 -0.74 -8.87 22.32
C ASP A 80 -1.09 -9.27 20.89
N ASP A 81 -1.97 -8.51 20.22
CA ASP A 81 -2.46 -8.80 18.87
C ASP A 81 -1.63 -8.14 17.77
N PHE A 82 -0.78 -7.16 18.14
CA PHE A 82 0.03 -6.41 17.17
C PHE A 82 1.35 -7.13 16.88
N ILE A 83 1.28 -8.11 15.99
CA ILE A 83 2.43 -8.96 15.65
C ILE A 83 3.32 -8.29 14.63
N GLN A 84 4.62 -8.18 14.91
CA GLN A 84 5.61 -7.69 13.97
C GLN A 84 6.15 -8.84 13.11
N VAL A 85 5.74 -8.87 11.84
CA VAL A 85 6.16 -9.90 10.88
C VAL A 85 7.19 -9.32 9.91
N ARG A 86 8.29 -10.06 9.68
CA ARG A 86 9.28 -9.70 8.65
C ARG A 86 8.64 -9.80 7.28
N ARG A 87 8.82 -8.76 6.48
CA ARG A 87 8.31 -8.73 5.12
C ARG A 87 9.26 -9.46 4.18
N MET A 88 8.75 -10.45 3.45
CA MET A 88 9.37 -10.98 2.27
C MET A 88 8.44 -10.72 1.09
N SER A 89 8.82 -9.81 0.19
CA SER A 89 8.10 -9.58 -1.06
C SER A 89 9.01 -9.90 -2.22
N ARG A 90 8.49 -10.55 -3.25
CA ARG A 90 9.22 -10.90 -4.46
C ARG A 90 8.34 -10.66 -5.68
N ILE A 91 8.95 -10.29 -6.80
CA ILE A 91 8.29 -10.21 -8.10
C ILE A 91 8.57 -11.53 -8.82
N TYR A 92 7.52 -12.21 -9.26
CA TYR A 92 7.66 -13.39 -10.11
C TYR A 92 7.55 -12.97 -11.58
N TYR A 93 8.57 -13.28 -12.37
CA TYR A 93 8.62 -12.94 -13.79
C TYR A 93 9.42 -13.99 -14.57
N HIS A 94 8.82 -14.56 -15.61
CA HIS A 94 9.41 -15.60 -16.46
C HIS A 94 10.09 -16.76 -15.68
N GLY A 95 9.38 -17.35 -14.72
CA GLY A 95 9.88 -18.49 -13.94
C GLY A 95 10.91 -18.14 -12.86
N LYS A 96 11.23 -16.86 -12.66
CA LYS A 96 12.25 -16.42 -11.70
C LYS A 96 11.67 -15.44 -10.69
N PHE A 97 12.24 -15.43 -9.48
CA PHE A 97 11.89 -14.50 -8.41
C PHE A 97 12.91 -13.38 -8.31
N PHE A 98 12.40 -12.15 -8.34
CA PHE A 98 13.18 -10.93 -8.14
C PHE A 98 12.92 -10.35 -6.77
N ASP A 99 13.93 -9.80 -6.14
CA ASP A 99 13.79 -9.11 -4.85
C ASP A 99 12.91 -7.87 -4.97
N TYR A 100 12.11 -7.60 -3.95
CA TYR A 100 11.34 -6.35 -3.84
C TYR A 100 11.66 -5.66 -2.50
N PRO A 101 12.12 -4.40 -2.51
CA PRO A 101 12.43 -3.55 -3.68
C PRO A 101 13.47 -4.15 -4.62
N LEU A 102 13.40 -3.79 -5.92
CA LEU A 102 14.33 -4.31 -6.92
C LEU A 102 15.78 -4.00 -6.54
N LYS A 103 16.60 -5.03 -6.42
CA LYS A 103 18.04 -4.91 -6.23
C LYS A 103 18.75 -5.05 -7.58
N PRO A 104 19.61 -4.11 -7.99
CA PRO A 104 20.24 -4.13 -9.30
C PRO A 104 20.92 -5.46 -9.63
N TRP A 105 21.75 -5.98 -8.74
CA TRP A 105 22.48 -7.24 -8.95
C TRP A 105 21.56 -8.45 -9.10
N ASN A 106 20.53 -8.56 -8.25
CA ASN A 106 19.53 -9.62 -8.35
C ASN A 106 18.74 -9.52 -9.66
N ALA A 107 18.34 -8.30 -10.06
CA ALA A 107 17.63 -8.08 -11.31
C ALA A 107 18.48 -8.45 -12.53
N LEU A 108 19.71 -7.96 -12.61
CA LEU A 108 20.62 -8.22 -13.73
C LEU A 108 20.96 -9.71 -13.86
N HIS A 109 21.26 -10.39 -12.75
CA HIS A 109 21.55 -11.82 -12.76
C HIS A 109 20.35 -12.65 -13.24
N ASN A 110 19.14 -12.33 -12.75
CA ASN A 110 17.94 -13.09 -13.10
C ASN A 110 17.40 -12.80 -14.51
N LEU A 111 17.61 -11.60 -15.05
CA LEU A 111 17.22 -11.25 -16.42
C LEU A 111 18.10 -11.93 -17.48
N GLY A 112 19.31 -12.33 -17.11
CA GLY A 112 20.29 -12.87 -18.03
C GLY A 112 21.06 -11.78 -18.81
N LEU A 113 22.19 -12.17 -19.40
CA LEU A 113 23.18 -11.23 -19.94
C LEU A 113 22.59 -10.28 -21.02
N LEU A 114 21.90 -10.81 -22.02
CA LEU A 114 21.37 -10.02 -23.13
C LEU A 114 20.32 -9.00 -22.67
N THR A 115 19.37 -9.44 -21.83
CA THR A 115 18.32 -8.53 -21.32
C THR A 115 18.91 -7.49 -20.37
N SER A 116 19.87 -7.89 -19.54
CA SER A 116 20.56 -7.00 -18.61
C SER A 116 21.34 -5.91 -19.36
N THR A 117 22.10 -6.28 -20.39
CA THR A 117 22.82 -5.34 -21.23
C THR A 117 21.86 -4.34 -21.89
N ALA A 118 20.73 -4.83 -22.43
CA ALA A 118 19.71 -3.97 -23.02
C ALA A 118 19.06 -3.02 -21.98
N CYS A 119 18.88 -3.45 -20.73
CA CYS A 119 18.39 -2.58 -19.65
C CYS A 119 19.41 -1.50 -19.29
N VAL A 120 20.69 -1.85 -19.17
CA VAL A 120 21.77 -0.89 -18.89
C VAL A 120 21.89 0.14 -20.01
N LEU A 121 21.91 -0.29 -21.27
CA LEU A 121 21.95 0.63 -22.42
C LEU A 121 20.71 1.55 -22.44
N SER A 122 19.53 1.00 -22.18
CA SER A 122 18.30 1.80 -22.09
C SER A 122 18.33 2.80 -20.95
N TYR A 123 18.96 2.48 -19.84
CA TYR A 123 19.16 3.39 -18.71
C TYR A 123 20.15 4.52 -19.10
N VAL A 124 21.31 4.18 -19.64
CA VAL A 124 22.29 5.18 -20.10
C VAL A 124 21.67 6.12 -21.12
N TRP A 125 20.92 5.59 -22.08
CA TRP A 125 20.21 6.41 -23.07
C TRP A 125 19.23 7.38 -22.41
N ALA A 126 18.46 6.93 -21.43
CA ALA A 126 17.51 7.79 -20.71
C ALA A 126 18.21 8.88 -19.90
N GLN A 127 19.43 8.65 -19.39
CA GLN A 127 20.22 9.68 -18.68
C GLN A 127 20.79 10.72 -19.66
N LEU A 128 21.19 10.31 -20.86
CA LEU A 128 21.72 11.22 -21.87
C LEU A 128 20.63 12.05 -22.57
N LEU A 129 19.49 11.43 -22.85
CA LEU A 129 18.37 12.02 -23.58
C LEU A 129 17.04 11.81 -22.83
N PRO A 130 16.85 12.46 -21.67
CA PRO A 130 15.62 12.33 -20.91
C PRO A 130 14.44 12.96 -21.66
N ARG A 131 13.27 12.35 -21.57
CA ARG A 131 12.02 12.91 -22.09
C ARG A 131 11.60 14.11 -21.27
N LYS A 132 11.42 15.23 -21.92
CA LYS A 132 10.93 16.47 -21.28
C LYS A 132 9.87 17.12 -22.15
N PRO A 133 8.77 17.65 -21.54
CA PRO A 133 8.40 17.50 -20.12
C PRO A 133 7.95 16.07 -19.76
N GLU A 134 8.14 15.63 -18.51
CA GLU A 134 7.54 14.39 -17.99
C GLU A 134 6.03 14.60 -17.85
N ARG A 135 5.22 13.89 -18.66
CA ARG A 135 3.76 14.05 -18.71
C ARG A 135 3.01 12.85 -18.14
N SER A 136 3.68 11.71 -18.05
CA SER A 136 3.09 10.44 -17.66
C SER A 136 3.95 9.69 -16.66
N PHE A 137 3.36 8.69 -16.02
CA PHE A 137 4.10 7.75 -15.16
C PHE A 137 5.18 7.00 -15.96
N GLU A 138 4.89 6.65 -17.22
CA GLU A 138 5.87 6.04 -18.13
C GLU A 138 7.11 6.95 -18.32
N ASP A 139 6.92 8.23 -18.59
CA ASP A 139 8.03 9.17 -18.77
C ASP A 139 8.87 9.28 -17.49
N TRP A 140 8.19 9.41 -16.35
CA TRP A 140 8.84 9.54 -15.06
C TRP A 140 9.71 8.33 -14.70
N VAL A 141 9.19 7.12 -14.86
CA VAL A 141 9.94 5.88 -14.55
C VAL A 141 11.01 5.63 -15.61
N SER A 142 10.68 5.84 -16.89
CA SER A 142 11.62 5.60 -18.00
C SER A 142 12.86 6.50 -17.92
N ASN A 143 12.69 7.76 -17.53
CA ASN A 143 13.80 8.68 -17.33
C ASN A 143 14.74 8.25 -16.19
N ARG A 144 14.22 7.58 -15.16
CA ARG A 144 14.99 7.17 -13.95
C ARG A 144 15.60 5.79 -14.05
N PHE A 145 14.95 4.87 -14.76
CA PHE A 145 15.35 3.46 -14.78
C PHE A 145 15.57 2.90 -16.19
N GLY A 146 15.29 3.67 -17.22
CA GLY A 146 15.29 3.24 -18.61
C GLY A 146 13.99 2.56 -19.02
N ARG A 147 13.56 2.80 -20.27
CA ARG A 147 12.32 2.29 -20.83
C ARG A 147 12.22 0.75 -20.82
N ARG A 148 13.36 0.07 -20.97
CA ARG A 148 13.39 -1.39 -20.97
C ARG A 148 12.97 -1.96 -19.62
N LEU A 149 13.50 -1.42 -18.53
CA LEU A 149 13.16 -1.85 -17.17
C LEU A 149 11.71 -1.49 -16.81
N PHE A 150 11.25 -0.31 -17.26
CA PHE A 150 9.84 0.08 -17.13
C PHE A 150 8.90 -0.96 -17.73
N ASN A 151 9.13 -1.38 -18.98
CA ASN A 151 8.29 -2.36 -19.65
C ASN A 151 8.28 -3.74 -18.97
N ILE A 152 9.41 -4.14 -18.36
CA ILE A 152 9.53 -5.45 -17.71
C ILE A 152 8.79 -5.48 -16.37
N PHE A 153 9.00 -4.49 -15.50
CA PHE A 153 8.56 -4.57 -14.11
C PHE A 153 7.43 -3.61 -13.72
N PHE A 154 7.31 -2.46 -14.39
CA PHE A 154 6.40 -1.43 -13.95
C PHE A 154 5.10 -1.37 -14.76
N LYS A 155 5.19 -1.42 -16.08
CA LYS A 155 4.03 -1.20 -16.97
C LYS A 155 2.87 -2.11 -16.64
N THR A 156 3.02 -3.41 -16.83
CA THR A 156 1.93 -4.39 -16.67
C THR A 156 1.38 -4.41 -15.24
N TYR A 157 2.26 -4.28 -14.24
CA TYR A 157 1.84 -4.25 -12.84
C TYR A 157 1.01 -3.00 -12.54
N THR A 158 1.49 -1.83 -12.96
CA THR A 158 0.82 -0.55 -12.69
C THR A 158 -0.53 -0.47 -13.40
N GLU A 159 -0.58 -0.83 -14.68
CA GLU A 159 -1.82 -0.87 -15.45
C GLU A 159 -2.85 -1.83 -14.86
N LYS A 160 -2.40 -3.00 -14.38
CA LYS A 160 -3.28 -3.97 -13.72
C LYS A 160 -3.82 -3.48 -12.37
N VAL A 161 -2.99 -2.82 -11.57
CA VAL A 161 -3.38 -2.35 -10.23
C VAL A 161 -4.29 -1.14 -10.30
N TRP A 162 -3.99 -0.19 -11.17
CA TRP A 162 -4.73 1.06 -11.26
C TRP A 162 -5.85 1.04 -12.30
N GLY A 163 -5.87 0.05 -13.20
CA GLY A 163 -6.86 -0.04 -14.27
C GLY A 163 -6.74 1.06 -15.32
N LEU A 164 -5.59 1.75 -15.38
CA LEU A 164 -5.32 2.88 -16.26
C LEU A 164 -4.00 2.67 -17.00
N PRO A 165 -3.89 3.15 -18.28
CA PRO A 165 -2.62 3.12 -18.99
C PRO A 165 -1.56 3.97 -18.30
N CYS A 166 -0.29 3.63 -18.47
CA CYS A 166 0.84 4.38 -17.91
C CYS A 166 1.24 5.60 -18.75
N SER A 167 0.71 5.72 -19.97
CA SER A 167 0.96 6.81 -20.95
C SER A 167 0.10 8.01 -20.70
#